data_a311f417741124717005ab6b09116997
#
_entry.id   a311f417741124717005ab6b09116997
#
_cell.length_a   1.000
_cell.length_b   1.000
_cell.length_c   1.000
_cell.angle_alpha   90.00
_cell.angle_beta   90.00
_cell.angle_gamma   90.00
#
_symmetry.space_group_name_H-M   'P 1'
#
loop_
_entity.id
_entity.type
_entity.pdbx_description
1 polymer ?
#
loop_
_entity_poly.entity_id
_entity_poly.type
_entity_poly.pdbx_seq_one_letter_code
_entity_poly.pdbx_strand_id
1 'polypeptide(L)'
;MTDIKTYEYLWLDGYKPEPSIRSKIKATDLRGTDKGDLNDDMPPKWSFDGSSTQQAEGSSSDCLLIPIQMYENPTTPDHLVMCQVLAADGSVHPSNTRAAAEAVVSDEWWFGFEQEYFFTDPSTGEILGWEDGTPRPQGDYYCGVGASNVAGREISEIHLQACIEAGINLTGTNAEVALGQWEYQCCLLYTSPSPRD
;
A
#
# COMPACT_ATOMS: atom_id res chain seq x y z
N MET A 1 -29.62 13.65 -7.60
CA MET A 1 -28.53 12.68 -7.35
C MET A 1 -27.50 13.39 -6.50
N THR A 2 -27.05 12.79 -5.42
CA THR A 2 -25.96 13.30 -4.60
C THR A 2 -24.67 13.11 -5.36
N ASP A 3 -23.89 14.17 -5.54
CA ASP A 3 -22.59 14.14 -6.22
C ASP A 3 -21.49 14.01 -5.16
N ILE A 4 -21.57 12.90 -4.40
CA ILE A 4 -20.63 12.58 -3.33
C ILE A 4 -19.59 11.62 -3.90
N LYS A 5 -18.32 11.99 -3.78
CA LYS A 5 -17.17 11.08 -3.97
C LYS A 5 -16.57 10.70 -2.63
N THR A 6 -16.05 9.49 -2.56
CA THR A 6 -15.34 8.98 -1.40
C THR A 6 -13.87 8.77 -1.76
N TYR A 7 -13.01 9.05 -0.78
CA TYR A 7 -11.56 8.94 -0.88
C TYR A 7 -11.04 8.23 0.35
N GLU A 8 -10.36 7.13 0.19
CA GLU A 8 -9.67 6.42 1.26
C GLU A 8 -8.23 6.91 1.36
N TYR A 9 -7.95 7.74 2.38
CA TYR A 9 -6.63 8.28 2.66
C TYR A 9 -5.79 7.23 3.38
N LEU A 10 -4.64 6.92 2.81
CA LEU A 10 -3.68 5.94 3.30
C LEU A 10 -2.40 6.65 3.76
N TRP A 11 -1.87 6.30 4.94
CA TRP A 11 -0.60 6.82 5.43
C TRP A 11 0.13 5.81 6.29
N LEU A 12 1.43 6.02 6.51
CA LEU A 12 2.23 5.24 7.43
C LEU A 12 2.19 5.89 8.82
N ASP A 13 1.96 5.09 9.87
CA ASP A 13 1.97 5.55 11.25
C ASP A 13 3.39 5.77 11.81
N GLY A 14 3.49 6.11 13.10
CA GLY A 14 4.76 6.38 13.79
C GLY A 14 5.30 5.20 14.60
N TYR A 15 4.70 4.02 14.54
CA TYR A 15 5.16 2.87 15.29
C TYR A 15 6.54 2.40 14.86
N LYS A 16 7.29 1.82 15.79
CA LYS A 16 8.64 1.29 15.61
C LYS A 16 8.68 -0.18 16.01
N PRO A 17 9.52 -1.03 15.41
CA PRO A 17 10.54 -0.69 14.39
C PRO A 17 9.96 -0.45 13.00
N GLU A 18 8.77 -0.95 12.69
CA GLU A 18 8.13 -0.86 11.37
C GLU A 18 6.80 -0.13 11.47
N PRO A 19 6.55 0.87 10.61
CA PRO A 19 5.28 1.53 10.55
C PRO A 19 4.22 0.64 9.90
N SER A 20 2.97 0.79 10.35
CA SER A 20 1.81 0.16 9.73
C SER A 20 1.08 1.15 8.83
N ILE A 21 0.41 0.62 7.80
CA ILE A 21 -0.50 1.41 6.97
C ILE A 21 -1.78 1.67 7.78
N ARG A 22 -2.22 2.91 7.77
CA ARG A 22 -3.51 3.36 8.31
C ARG A 22 -4.40 3.86 7.19
N SER A 23 -5.70 3.75 7.37
CA SER A 23 -6.66 4.32 6.43
C SER A 23 -7.81 5.05 7.11
N LYS A 24 -8.42 5.97 6.36
CA LYS A 24 -9.55 6.78 6.80
C LYS A 24 -10.32 7.28 5.57
N ILE A 25 -11.64 7.09 5.53
CA ILE A 25 -12.45 7.46 4.37
C ILE A 25 -13.07 8.84 4.57
N LYS A 26 -12.93 9.70 3.58
CA LYS A 26 -13.58 11.00 3.46
C LYS A 26 -14.66 10.96 2.38
N ALA A 27 -15.88 11.34 2.74
CA ALA A 27 -16.94 11.61 1.78
C ALA A 27 -16.96 13.12 1.46
N THR A 28 -16.87 13.48 0.20
CA THR A 28 -16.83 14.88 -0.27
C THR A 28 -18.01 15.15 -1.21
N ASP A 29 -18.84 16.14 -0.89
CA ASP A 29 -19.89 16.63 -1.81
C ASP A 29 -19.26 17.60 -2.81
N LEU A 30 -19.16 17.18 -4.06
CA LEU A 30 -18.55 17.96 -5.14
C LEU A 30 -19.34 19.22 -5.52
N ARG A 31 -20.58 19.37 -5.04
CA ARG A 31 -21.43 20.56 -5.23
C ARG A 31 -21.24 21.59 -4.12
N GLY A 32 -20.69 21.17 -3.00
CA GLY A 32 -20.52 21.99 -1.81
C GLY A 32 -19.26 22.87 -1.85
N THR A 33 -19.12 23.72 -0.79
CA THR A 33 -17.94 24.56 -0.54
C THR A 33 -16.74 23.76 -0.02
N ASP A 34 -16.94 22.46 0.25
CA ASP A 34 -15.91 21.54 0.76
C ASP A 34 -14.93 21.09 -0.34
N LYS A 35 -14.97 21.76 -1.50
CA LYS A 35 -14.04 21.47 -2.59
C LYS A 35 -12.58 21.63 -2.21
N GLY A 36 -12.26 22.19 -1.02
CA GLY A 36 -10.89 22.37 -0.59
C GLY A 36 -10.03 22.99 -1.72
N ASP A 37 -8.76 23.06 -1.55
CA ASP A 37 -7.82 23.34 -2.64
C ASP A 37 -7.70 22.10 -3.54
N LEU A 38 -8.81 21.69 -4.20
CA LEU A 38 -8.75 20.76 -5.30
C LEU A 38 -7.92 21.42 -6.41
N ASN A 39 -6.66 21.13 -6.48
CA ASN A 39 -6.00 21.08 -7.77
C ASN A 39 -6.77 20.02 -8.56
N ASP A 40 -7.11 20.30 -9.81
CA ASP A 40 -8.13 19.60 -10.60
C ASP A 40 -8.04 18.05 -10.59
N ASP A 41 -6.98 17.47 -10.04
CA ASP A 41 -6.67 16.03 -10.08
C ASP A 41 -6.49 15.36 -8.70
N MET A 42 -6.41 16.10 -7.57
CA MET A 42 -6.12 15.50 -6.26
C MET A 42 -7.15 15.88 -5.20
N PRO A 43 -7.53 14.96 -4.28
CA PRO A 43 -8.46 15.24 -3.21
C PRO A 43 -7.86 16.22 -2.18
N PRO A 44 -8.72 16.91 -1.37
CA PRO A 44 -8.27 17.94 -0.45
C PRO A 44 -7.37 17.37 0.66
N LYS A 45 -6.51 18.20 1.23
CA LYS A 45 -5.80 17.89 2.48
C LYS A 45 -6.79 17.52 3.57
N TRP A 46 -6.39 16.64 4.46
CA TRP A 46 -7.19 16.25 5.60
C TRP A 46 -6.34 16.16 6.87
N SER A 47 -6.97 15.91 8.02
CA SER A 47 -6.30 15.75 9.30
C SER A 47 -6.71 14.45 10.00
N PHE A 48 -5.89 14.01 10.94
CA PHE A 48 -6.16 12.88 11.82
C PHE A 48 -5.54 13.11 13.20
N ASP A 49 -6.03 12.37 14.18
CA ASP A 49 -5.47 12.37 15.54
C ASP A 49 -4.20 11.49 15.59
N GLY A 50 -3.05 12.14 15.56
CA GLY A 50 -1.74 11.49 15.60
C GLY A 50 -1.42 10.82 16.93
N SER A 51 -2.15 11.11 18.02
CA SER A 51 -1.93 10.48 19.33
C SER A 51 -2.24 8.98 19.28
N SER A 52 -3.21 8.58 18.45
CA SER A 52 -3.60 7.18 18.25
C SER A 52 -2.69 6.40 17.32
N THR A 53 -1.72 7.06 16.68
CA THR A 53 -0.81 6.48 15.69
C THR A 53 0.68 6.69 16.02
N GLN A 54 1.00 7.06 17.26
CA GLN A 54 2.36 7.37 17.71
C GLN A 54 3.03 8.53 16.92
N GLN A 55 2.22 9.51 16.46
CA GLN A 55 2.68 10.63 15.65
C GLN A 55 2.47 11.98 16.31
N ALA A 56 1.78 12.05 17.46
CA ALA A 56 1.61 13.27 18.24
C ALA A 56 1.43 12.97 19.72
N GLU A 57 1.65 13.99 20.55
CA GLU A 57 1.32 13.94 21.98
C GLU A 57 -0.07 14.52 22.25
N GLY A 58 -0.76 14.03 23.28
CA GLY A 58 -2.20 14.23 23.52
C GLY A 58 -2.70 15.69 23.66
N SER A 59 -1.82 16.67 23.83
CA SER A 59 -2.19 18.09 23.96
C SER A 59 -2.18 18.87 22.63
N SER A 60 -1.56 18.31 21.56
CA SER A 60 -1.52 18.86 20.21
C SER A 60 -1.46 17.69 19.23
N SER A 61 -2.60 17.00 19.10
CA SER A 61 -2.64 15.69 18.47
C SER A 61 -2.93 15.70 16.96
N ASP A 62 -3.30 16.83 16.40
CA ASP A 62 -3.62 16.91 14.97
C ASP A 62 -2.36 16.78 14.11
N CYS A 63 -2.44 15.87 13.15
CA CYS A 63 -1.49 15.75 12.04
C CYS A 63 -2.22 15.96 10.71
N LEU A 64 -1.49 16.38 9.69
CA LEU A 64 -2.04 16.64 8.36
C LEU A 64 -1.72 15.51 7.40
N LEU A 65 -2.70 15.10 6.60
CA LEU A 65 -2.58 14.21 5.47
C LEU A 65 -2.51 15.03 4.18
N ILE A 66 -1.39 14.95 3.50
CA ILE A 66 -1.17 15.61 2.21
C ILE A 66 -1.22 14.56 1.12
N PRO A 67 -2.22 14.58 0.23
CA PRO A 67 -2.31 13.67 -0.91
C PRO A 67 -1.07 13.76 -1.80
N ILE A 68 -0.54 12.62 -2.20
CA ILE A 68 0.64 12.51 -3.06
C ILE A 68 0.30 11.78 -4.35
N GLN A 69 -0.48 10.71 -4.26
CA GLN A 69 -0.88 9.90 -5.39
C GLN A 69 -2.28 9.35 -5.17
N MET A 70 -3.05 9.24 -6.24
CA MET A 70 -4.39 8.66 -6.23
C MET A 70 -4.42 7.47 -7.17
N TYR A 71 -5.14 6.42 -6.73
CA TYR A 71 -5.36 5.19 -7.48
C TYR A 71 -6.85 4.86 -7.50
N GLU A 72 -7.30 4.19 -8.55
CA GLU A 72 -8.63 3.57 -8.55
C GLU A 72 -8.68 2.47 -7.50
N ASN A 73 -9.77 2.39 -6.73
CA ASN A 73 -9.95 1.29 -5.79
C ASN A 73 -10.61 0.11 -6.52
N PRO A 74 -9.93 -1.05 -6.66
CA PRO A 74 -10.46 -2.17 -7.43
C PRO A 74 -11.63 -2.90 -6.76
N THR A 75 -11.91 -2.60 -5.48
CA THR A 75 -12.95 -3.29 -4.70
C THR A 75 -14.19 -2.44 -4.43
N THR A 76 -14.09 -1.13 -4.54
CA THR A 76 -15.18 -0.19 -4.31
C THR A 76 -15.14 0.93 -5.36
N PRO A 77 -16.23 1.69 -5.56
CA PRO A 77 -16.22 2.84 -6.49
C PRO A 77 -15.45 4.07 -5.95
N ASP A 78 -14.63 3.88 -4.92
CA ASP A 78 -13.84 4.91 -4.26
C ASP A 78 -12.45 5.04 -4.90
N HIS A 79 -11.66 6.00 -4.38
CA HIS A 79 -10.27 6.17 -4.76
C HIS A 79 -9.38 5.93 -3.54
N LEU A 80 -8.26 5.25 -3.74
CA LEU A 80 -7.17 5.14 -2.77
C LEU A 80 -6.25 6.35 -2.91
N VAL A 81 -5.96 7.02 -1.81
CA VAL A 81 -5.15 8.25 -1.80
C VAL A 81 -3.96 8.08 -0.89
N MET A 82 -2.79 7.85 -1.47
CA MET A 82 -1.55 7.78 -0.70
C MET A 82 -1.14 9.16 -0.24
N CYS A 83 -0.85 9.29 1.06
CA CYS A 83 -0.55 10.55 1.71
C CYS A 83 0.81 10.55 2.41
N GLN A 84 1.42 11.71 2.47
CA GLN A 84 2.48 12.00 3.43
C GLN A 84 1.91 12.71 4.66
N VAL A 85 2.63 12.60 5.79
CA VAL A 85 2.23 13.20 7.06
C VAL A 85 3.05 14.46 7.33
N LEU A 86 2.34 15.55 7.68
CA LEU A 86 2.93 16.77 8.23
C LEU A 86 2.41 16.99 9.65
N ALA A 87 3.17 17.74 10.45
CA ALA A 87 2.71 18.23 11.73
C ALA A 87 1.61 19.29 11.56
N ALA A 88 0.89 19.63 12.62
CA ALA A 88 -0.21 20.60 12.59
C ALA A 88 0.20 21.98 12.06
N ASP A 89 1.44 22.39 12.29
CA ASP A 89 2.01 23.67 11.81
C ASP A 89 2.47 23.61 10.33
N GLY A 90 2.32 22.46 9.68
CA GLY A 90 2.73 22.23 8.30
C GLY A 90 4.20 21.85 8.12
N SER A 91 4.97 21.72 9.20
CA SER A 91 6.34 21.20 9.12
C SER A 91 6.35 19.70 8.81
N VAL A 92 7.46 19.20 8.25
CA VAL A 92 7.65 17.77 7.98
C VAL A 92 7.60 16.98 9.29
N HIS A 93 6.70 16.00 9.37
CA HIS A 93 6.61 15.16 10.55
C HIS A 93 7.81 14.19 10.63
N PRO A 94 8.38 13.91 11.83
CA PRO A 94 9.53 13.00 11.97
C PRO A 94 9.32 11.57 11.43
N SER A 95 8.06 11.09 11.33
CA SER A 95 7.73 9.79 10.71
C SER A 95 7.61 9.87 9.17
N ASN A 96 7.72 11.05 8.57
CA ASN A 96 7.60 11.23 7.13
C ASN A 96 8.93 10.92 6.42
N THR A 97 9.17 9.65 6.15
CA THR A 97 10.36 9.18 5.41
C THR A 97 10.34 9.59 3.94
N ARG A 98 9.14 9.85 3.37
CA ARG A 98 9.00 10.32 1.99
C ARG A 98 9.68 11.67 1.76
N ALA A 99 9.53 12.62 2.68
CA ALA A 99 10.16 13.93 2.55
C ALA A 99 11.70 13.83 2.51
N ALA A 100 12.28 12.87 3.25
CA ALA A 100 13.72 12.59 3.18
C ALA A 100 14.11 11.95 1.84
N ALA A 101 13.29 11.05 1.31
CA ALA A 101 13.53 10.42 0.01
C ALA A 101 13.44 11.46 -1.12
N GLU A 102 12.42 12.31 -1.13
CA GLU A 102 12.24 13.38 -2.13
C GLU A 102 13.42 14.35 -2.21
N ALA A 103 14.14 14.54 -1.10
CA ALA A 103 15.31 15.42 -1.07
C ALA A 103 16.55 14.82 -1.79
N VAL A 104 16.57 13.53 -2.06
CA VAL A 104 17.73 12.82 -2.65
C VAL A 104 17.43 12.07 -3.94
N VAL A 105 16.17 11.75 -4.21
CA VAL A 105 15.76 11.06 -5.44
C VAL A 105 15.77 12.04 -6.61
N SER A 106 16.27 11.60 -7.76
CA SER A 106 16.17 12.30 -9.04
C SER A 106 15.47 11.44 -10.08
N ASP A 107 15.05 12.04 -11.19
CA ASP A 107 14.38 11.35 -12.30
C ASP A 107 15.24 10.26 -12.99
N GLU A 108 16.52 10.20 -12.63
CA GLU A 108 17.46 9.18 -13.12
C GLU A 108 17.47 7.90 -12.27
N TRP A 109 16.81 7.89 -11.13
CA TRP A 109 16.80 6.77 -10.19
C TRP A 109 15.69 5.79 -10.54
N TRP A 110 16.07 4.52 -10.59
CA TRP A 110 15.15 3.43 -10.86
C TRP A 110 15.01 2.55 -9.62
N PHE A 111 13.78 2.25 -9.25
CA PHE A 111 13.47 1.38 -8.13
C PHE A 111 12.61 0.23 -8.60
N GLY A 112 13.03 -0.99 -8.31
CA GLY A 112 12.24 -2.20 -8.43
C GLY A 112 12.08 -2.83 -7.06
N PHE A 113 10.90 -3.34 -6.76
CA PHE A 113 10.62 -4.07 -5.53
C PHE A 113 10.16 -5.47 -5.89
N GLU A 114 10.71 -6.45 -5.19
CA GLU A 114 10.28 -7.83 -5.15
C GLU A 114 9.72 -8.06 -3.75
N GLN A 115 8.40 -8.05 -3.61
CA GLN A 115 7.76 -8.23 -2.32
C GLN A 115 7.41 -9.69 -2.13
N GLU A 116 8.10 -10.34 -1.20
CA GLU A 116 7.80 -11.69 -0.78
C GLU A 116 6.85 -11.72 0.42
N TYR A 117 5.95 -12.70 0.46
CA TYR A 117 4.96 -12.83 1.51
C TYR A 117 4.41 -14.25 1.61
N PHE A 118 3.80 -14.56 2.76
CA PHE A 118 3.04 -15.77 2.97
C PHE A 118 1.55 -15.46 3.12
N PHE A 119 0.71 -16.31 2.56
CA PHE A 119 -0.70 -16.32 2.93
C PHE A 119 -0.91 -17.08 4.22
N THR A 120 -1.78 -16.57 5.08
CA THR A 120 -2.17 -17.20 6.32
C THR A 120 -3.67 -17.48 6.33
N ASP A 121 -4.09 -18.57 6.96
CA ASP A 121 -5.49 -18.79 7.28
C ASP A 121 -5.92 -17.82 8.40
N PRO A 122 -6.91 -16.93 8.19
CA PRO A 122 -7.29 -15.93 9.17
C PRO A 122 -7.92 -16.53 10.45
N SER A 123 -8.36 -17.79 10.43
CA SER A 123 -8.96 -18.45 11.58
C SER A 123 -7.94 -19.12 12.50
N THR A 124 -6.82 -19.57 11.94
CA THR A 124 -5.76 -20.28 12.69
C THR A 124 -4.48 -19.48 12.82
N GLY A 125 -4.22 -18.55 11.88
CA GLY A 125 -2.95 -17.83 11.74
C GLY A 125 -1.83 -18.68 11.12
N GLU A 126 -2.13 -19.91 10.73
CA GLU A 126 -1.16 -20.82 10.10
C GLU A 126 -0.91 -20.44 8.64
N ILE A 127 0.28 -20.72 8.14
CA ILE A 127 0.63 -20.49 6.74
C ILE A 127 -0.14 -21.44 5.85
N LEU A 128 -0.74 -20.92 4.80
CA LEU A 128 -1.55 -21.68 3.87
C LEU A 128 -0.71 -22.76 3.16
N GLY A 129 -1.19 -24.01 3.22
CA GLY A 129 -0.51 -25.18 2.65
C GLY A 129 0.48 -25.87 3.59
N TRP A 130 0.70 -25.35 4.80
CA TRP A 130 1.46 -26.05 5.83
C TRP A 130 0.52 -26.90 6.67
N GLU A 131 0.62 -28.22 6.47
CA GLU A 131 -0.09 -29.17 7.32
C GLU A 131 0.55 -29.17 8.72
N ASP A 132 -0.27 -29.18 9.76
CA ASP A 132 0.14 -29.17 11.17
C ASP A 132 1.04 -27.97 11.56
N GLY A 133 0.99 -26.86 10.81
CA GLY A 133 1.83 -25.68 11.07
C GLY A 133 3.34 -25.92 10.88
N THR A 134 3.73 -27.05 10.27
CA THR A 134 5.14 -27.44 10.12
C THR A 134 5.66 -26.93 8.78
N PRO A 135 6.73 -26.09 8.78
CA PRO A 135 7.38 -25.65 7.56
C PRO A 135 8.00 -26.83 6.82
N ARG A 136 7.80 -26.83 5.50
CA ARG A 136 8.46 -27.80 4.62
C ARG A 136 9.85 -27.30 4.20
N PRO A 137 10.78 -28.17 3.85
CA PRO A 137 12.07 -27.75 3.30
C PRO A 137 11.90 -26.84 2.09
N GLN A 138 12.74 -25.81 2.00
CA GLN A 138 12.78 -24.92 0.84
C GLN A 138 13.36 -25.63 -0.39
N GLY A 139 12.98 -25.17 -1.59
CA GLY A 139 13.66 -25.49 -2.84
C GLY A 139 12.73 -25.89 -3.98
N ASP A 140 11.87 -26.87 -3.79
CA ASP A 140 11.10 -27.48 -4.88
C ASP A 140 9.82 -26.73 -5.26
N TYR A 141 9.54 -25.61 -4.60
CA TYR A 141 8.28 -24.86 -4.75
C TYR A 141 8.40 -23.64 -5.66
N TYR A 142 9.63 -23.20 -5.95
CA TYR A 142 9.87 -22.02 -6.79
C TYR A 142 9.22 -22.17 -8.17
N CYS A 143 8.37 -21.21 -8.54
CA CYS A 143 7.55 -21.24 -9.74
C CYS A 143 6.69 -22.49 -9.88
N GLY A 144 6.34 -23.14 -8.77
CA GLY A 144 5.64 -24.42 -8.73
C GLY A 144 4.25 -24.38 -9.37
N VAL A 145 3.86 -25.50 -9.94
CA VAL A 145 2.55 -25.73 -10.55
C VAL A 145 1.92 -27.00 -10.00
N GLY A 146 0.62 -26.97 -9.78
CA GLY A 146 -0.14 -28.10 -9.25
C GLY A 146 -0.39 -28.02 -7.75
N ALA A 147 -1.48 -28.63 -7.31
CA ALA A 147 -2.03 -28.48 -5.95
C ALA A 147 -1.08 -28.93 -4.82
N SER A 148 -0.15 -29.85 -5.09
CA SER A 148 0.85 -30.31 -4.12
C SER A 148 2.09 -29.40 -4.02
N ASN A 149 2.29 -28.50 -4.99
CA ASN A 149 3.49 -27.70 -5.13
C ASN A 149 3.25 -26.21 -4.89
N VAL A 150 1.99 -25.78 -4.82
CA VAL A 150 1.64 -24.38 -4.64
C VAL A 150 0.36 -24.25 -3.82
N ALA A 151 0.33 -23.31 -2.90
CA ALA A 151 -0.86 -22.93 -2.15
C ALA A 151 -1.13 -21.43 -2.33
N GLY A 152 -2.41 -21.03 -2.49
CA GLY A 152 -2.79 -19.61 -2.59
C GLY A 152 -2.69 -18.99 -3.99
N ARG A 153 -2.53 -19.78 -5.07
CA ARG A 153 -2.46 -19.25 -6.45
C ARG A 153 -3.63 -18.36 -6.81
N GLU A 154 -4.85 -18.78 -6.51
CA GLU A 154 -6.04 -17.99 -6.81
C GLU A 154 -6.01 -16.62 -6.10
N ILE A 155 -5.55 -16.56 -4.87
CA ILE A 155 -5.42 -15.30 -4.10
C ILE A 155 -4.38 -14.39 -4.76
N SER A 156 -3.22 -14.95 -5.14
CA SER A 156 -2.17 -14.20 -5.83
C SER A 156 -2.63 -13.63 -7.18
N GLU A 157 -3.40 -14.42 -7.95
CA GLU A 157 -3.95 -13.98 -9.24
C GLU A 157 -5.03 -12.89 -9.07
N ILE A 158 -5.88 -12.98 -8.05
CA ILE A 158 -6.85 -11.92 -7.70
C ILE A 158 -6.11 -10.64 -7.29
N HIS A 159 -5.06 -10.75 -6.48
CA HIS A 159 -4.23 -9.62 -6.08
C HIS A 159 -3.55 -8.96 -7.30
N LEU A 160 -2.96 -9.75 -8.20
CA LEU A 160 -2.38 -9.24 -9.43
C LEU A 160 -3.41 -8.42 -10.25
N GLN A 161 -4.61 -8.97 -10.42
CA GLN A 161 -5.67 -8.29 -11.16
C GLN A 161 -6.10 -6.99 -10.47
N ALA A 162 -6.26 -7.00 -9.15
CA ALA A 162 -6.59 -5.81 -8.37
C ALA A 162 -5.52 -4.70 -8.50
N CYS A 163 -4.25 -5.06 -8.50
CA CYS A 163 -3.16 -4.11 -8.72
C CYS A 163 -3.20 -3.49 -10.12
N ILE A 164 -3.46 -4.30 -11.15
CA ILE A 164 -3.61 -3.83 -12.54
C ILE A 164 -4.79 -2.85 -12.65
N GLU A 165 -5.92 -3.18 -12.06
CA GLU A 165 -7.12 -2.32 -12.07
C GLU A 165 -6.89 -1.01 -11.30
N ALA A 166 -6.10 -1.04 -10.23
CA ALA A 166 -5.68 0.15 -9.50
C ALA A 166 -4.66 1.01 -10.27
N GLY A 167 -4.16 0.55 -11.41
CA GLY A 167 -3.13 1.25 -12.20
C GLY A 167 -1.72 1.17 -11.58
N ILE A 168 -1.47 0.19 -10.70
CA ILE A 168 -0.15 -0.08 -10.14
C ILE A 168 0.66 -0.84 -11.20
N ASN A 169 1.90 -0.39 -11.43
CA ASN A 169 2.81 -1.05 -12.37
C ASN A 169 3.41 -2.34 -11.77
N LEU A 170 2.55 -3.35 -11.65
CA LEU A 170 2.95 -4.70 -11.24
C LEU A 170 3.39 -5.47 -12.49
N THR A 171 4.62 -5.99 -12.48
CA THR A 171 5.23 -6.62 -13.67
C THR A 171 5.15 -8.14 -13.65
N GLY A 172 4.94 -8.75 -12.48
CA GLY A 172 4.81 -10.20 -12.36
C GLY A 172 4.45 -10.66 -10.96
N THR A 173 4.14 -11.97 -10.88
CA THR A 173 3.99 -12.71 -9.63
C THR A 173 4.41 -14.16 -9.84
N ASN A 174 5.00 -14.77 -8.84
CA ASN A 174 5.39 -16.18 -8.85
C ASN A 174 5.30 -16.79 -7.45
N ALA A 175 5.18 -18.11 -7.41
CA ALA A 175 5.38 -18.87 -6.20
C ALA A 175 6.87 -18.89 -5.85
N GLU A 176 7.18 -18.78 -4.57
CA GLU A 176 8.54 -18.72 -4.05
C GLU A 176 9.02 -20.09 -3.49
N VAL A 177 10.25 -20.08 -2.94
CA VAL A 177 11.00 -21.30 -2.56
C VAL A 177 10.37 -22.09 -1.42
N ALA A 178 9.43 -21.52 -0.67
CA ALA A 178 8.68 -22.22 0.37
C ALA A 178 7.21 -22.40 -0.06
N LEU A 179 6.61 -23.52 0.33
CA LEU A 179 5.19 -23.75 0.07
C LEU A 179 4.33 -22.66 0.73
N GLY A 180 3.43 -22.05 -0.03
CA GLY A 180 2.59 -20.93 0.44
C GLY A 180 3.28 -19.56 0.43
N GLN A 181 4.55 -19.50 0.06
CA GLN A 181 5.27 -18.25 -0.19
C GLN A 181 5.04 -17.78 -1.63
N TRP A 182 4.81 -16.49 -1.77
CA TRP A 182 4.58 -15.82 -3.04
C TRP A 182 5.40 -14.55 -3.12
N GLU A 183 5.64 -14.11 -4.32
CA GLU A 183 6.31 -12.87 -4.65
C GLU A 183 5.51 -12.09 -5.70
N TYR A 184 5.58 -10.77 -5.64
CA TYR A 184 5.24 -9.93 -6.78
C TYR A 184 6.32 -8.89 -7.02
N GLN A 185 6.52 -8.54 -8.28
CA GLN A 185 7.47 -7.53 -8.73
C GLN A 185 6.72 -6.25 -9.10
N CYS A 186 7.19 -5.12 -8.57
CA CYS A 186 6.64 -3.81 -8.86
C CYS A 186 7.75 -2.83 -9.24
N CYS A 187 7.60 -2.18 -10.38
CA CYS A 187 8.55 -1.18 -10.85
C CYS A 187 7.97 0.22 -10.73
N LEU A 188 8.71 1.13 -10.09
CA LEU A 188 8.27 2.51 -9.83
C LEU A 188 8.57 3.50 -10.95
N LEU A 189 9.22 3.08 -12.04
CA LEU A 189 9.46 3.93 -13.19
C LEU A 189 8.91 3.33 -14.47
N TYR A 190 8.22 4.13 -15.24
CA TYR A 190 7.45 3.82 -16.42
C TYR A 190 8.23 3.15 -17.58
N THR A 191 9.54 3.01 -17.46
CA THR A 191 10.42 2.61 -18.57
C THR A 191 11.45 1.55 -18.20
N SER A 192 11.34 0.90 -17.04
CA SER A 192 12.33 -0.10 -16.65
C SER A 192 12.04 -1.46 -17.28
N PRO A 193 12.94 -1.99 -18.10
CA PRO A 193 13.03 -3.43 -18.25
C PRO A 193 13.39 -4.04 -16.88
N SER A 194 13.02 -5.30 -16.67
CA SER A 194 13.34 -6.03 -15.44
C SER A 194 14.83 -5.86 -15.09
N PRO A 195 15.19 -5.66 -13.81
CA PRO A 195 16.60 -5.57 -13.42
C PRO A 195 17.43 -6.81 -13.74
N ARG A 196 16.81 -7.86 -14.24
CA ARG A 196 17.45 -9.15 -14.60
C ARG A 196 17.57 -9.39 -16.10
N ASP A 197 17.10 -8.46 -16.94
CA ASP A 197 17.24 -8.54 -18.41
C ASP A 197 18.45 -7.76 -18.91
#